data_fde35a248926412183b0d3f7a026ac1b
#
_entry.id   fde35a248926412183b0d3f7a026ac1b
#
_cell.length_a   1.000
_cell.length_b   1.000
_cell.length_c   1.000
_cell.angle_alpha   90.00
_cell.angle_beta   90.00
_cell.angle_gamma   90.00
#
_symmetry.space_group_name_H-M   'P 1'
#
loop_
_entity.id
_entity.type
_entity.pdbx_description
1 polymer ?
#
loop_
_entity_poly.entity_id
_entity_poly.type
_entity_poly.pdbx_seq_one_letter_code
_entity_poly.pdbx_strand_id
1 'polypeptide(L)'
;AASENIVAVAGLNAALKWIKENPHEQKIQKLTEYLISKLDDNNNITVLSMKTPGMCYGIVSFIVERYDANDVGSILDDEFDIAVRTGYHCAPYIHDYLNDKVYGGTIRVGIGPFNTEQDIDDLVKGLETL
;
A
#
# COMPACT_ATOMS: atom_id res chain seq x y z
N ALA A 1 -32.67 -9.46 18.23
CA ALA A 1 -31.52 -9.02 19.01
C ALA A 1 -30.44 -10.06 18.83
N ALA A 2 -29.25 -9.64 18.40
CA ALA A 2 -28.09 -10.52 18.28
C ALA A 2 -27.20 -10.36 19.51
N SER A 3 -26.47 -11.43 19.89
CA SER A 3 -25.48 -11.35 20.96
C SER A 3 -24.27 -10.49 20.48
N GLU A 4 -23.85 -9.57 21.34
CA GLU A 4 -22.68 -8.73 21.08
C GLU A 4 -21.39 -9.58 21.03
N ASN A 5 -20.50 -9.27 20.10
CA ASN A 5 -19.17 -9.90 20.03
C ASN A 5 -18.23 -9.24 21.06
N ILE A 6 -18.35 -9.65 22.33
CA ILE A 6 -17.59 -9.09 23.45
C ILE A 6 -16.06 -9.20 23.23
N VAL A 7 -15.61 -10.31 22.63
CA VAL A 7 -14.18 -10.53 22.36
C VAL A 7 -13.65 -9.51 21.35
N ALA A 8 -14.39 -9.25 20.27
CA ALA A 8 -14.02 -8.24 19.29
C ALA A 8 -14.02 -6.83 19.90
N VAL A 9 -14.99 -6.50 20.75
CA VAL A 9 -15.06 -5.20 21.46
C VAL A 9 -13.86 -5.04 22.41
N ALA A 10 -13.49 -6.09 23.15
CA ALA A 10 -12.32 -6.07 24.02
C ALA A 10 -11.02 -5.88 23.23
N GLY A 11 -10.87 -6.57 22.10
CA GLY A 11 -9.74 -6.41 21.19
C GLY A 11 -9.63 -4.99 20.61
N LEU A 12 -10.75 -4.44 20.15
CA LEU A 12 -10.80 -3.05 19.64
C LEU A 12 -10.40 -2.05 20.75
N ASN A 13 -10.92 -2.21 21.97
CA ASN A 13 -10.56 -1.34 23.08
C ASN A 13 -9.06 -1.41 23.41
N ALA A 14 -8.46 -2.60 23.37
CA ALA A 14 -7.03 -2.78 23.58
C ALA A 14 -6.22 -2.10 22.46
N ALA A 15 -6.62 -2.26 21.20
CA ALA A 15 -5.96 -1.62 20.05
C ALA A 15 -6.02 -0.09 20.13
N LEU A 16 -7.17 0.47 20.49
CA LEU A 16 -7.32 1.93 20.64
C LEU A 16 -6.45 2.49 21.77
N LYS A 17 -6.32 1.77 22.89
CA LYS A 17 -5.41 2.16 23.97
C LYS A 17 -3.97 2.13 23.50
N TRP A 18 -3.57 1.05 22.82
CA TRP A 18 -2.22 0.90 22.29
C TRP A 18 -1.86 2.03 21.30
N ILE A 19 -2.77 2.37 20.36
CA ILE A 19 -2.59 3.46 19.41
C ILE A 19 -2.37 4.80 20.13
N LYS A 20 -3.14 5.07 21.17
CA LYS A 20 -3.03 6.31 21.95
C LYS A 20 -1.69 6.40 22.71
N GLU A 21 -1.17 5.28 23.20
CA GLU A 21 0.08 5.19 23.96
C GLU A 21 1.31 5.14 23.03
N ASN A 22 1.13 4.75 21.78
CA ASN A 22 2.19 4.57 20.78
C ASN A 22 1.88 5.40 19.51
N PRO A 23 2.01 6.72 19.55
CA PRO A 23 1.76 7.56 18.39
C PRO A 23 2.73 7.20 17.24
N HIS A 24 2.18 6.92 16.07
CA HIS A 24 2.94 6.44 14.92
C HIS A 24 2.64 7.21 13.62
N GLU A 25 1.86 8.27 13.71
CA GLU A 25 1.43 9.05 12.56
C GLU A 25 2.60 9.60 11.77
N GLN A 26 3.59 10.18 12.46
CA GLN A 26 4.78 10.74 11.83
C GLN A 26 5.66 9.65 11.18
N LYS A 27 5.72 8.47 11.79
CA LYS A 27 6.44 7.32 11.22
C LYS A 27 5.80 6.88 9.90
N ILE A 28 4.48 6.66 9.91
CA ILE A 28 3.75 6.23 8.72
C ILE A 28 3.88 7.29 7.61
N GLN A 29 3.77 8.56 7.94
CA GLN A 29 3.93 9.63 6.96
C GLN A 29 5.32 9.61 6.32
N LYS A 30 6.40 9.53 7.13
CA LYS A 30 7.78 9.46 6.62
C LYS A 30 8.01 8.24 5.72
N LEU A 31 7.51 7.07 6.13
CA LEU A 31 7.61 5.86 5.31
C LEU A 31 6.82 5.99 4.01
N THR A 32 5.67 6.66 4.04
CA THR A 32 4.86 6.92 2.83
C THR A 32 5.61 7.82 1.85
N GLU A 33 6.19 8.91 2.34
CA GLU A 33 6.98 9.84 1.54
C GLU A 33 8.25 9.16 1.00
N TYR A 34 8.90 8.32 1.81
CA TYR A 34 10.06 7.53 1.40
C TYR A 34 9.71 6.56 0.26
N LEU A 35 8.60 5.79 0.41
CA LEU A 35 8.15 4.90 -0.66
C LEU A 35 7.85 5.68 -1.95
N ILE A 36 7.11 6.78 -1.88
CA ILE A 36 6.78 7.59 -3.06
C ILE A 36 8.05 8.07 -3.75
N SER A 37 9.05 8.55 -2.99
CA SER A 37 10.31 9.00 -3.58
C SER A 37 11.06 7.88 -4.31
N LYS A 38 11.11 6.69 -3.73
CA LYS A 38 11.75 5.51 -4.34
C LYS A 38 11.06 5.04 -5.62
N LEU A 39 9.73 5.02 -5.60
CA LEU A 39 8.94 4.63 -6.78
C LEU A 39 9.07 5.66 -7.91
N ASP A 40 9.18 6.94 -7.57
CA ASP A 40 9.30 8.03 -8.54
C ASP A 40 10.66 8.05 -9.27
N ASP A 41 11.69 7.46 -8.64
CA ASP A 41 13.01 7.29 -9.24
C ASP A 41 13.04 6.18 -10.32
N ASN A 42 12.00 5.32 -10.39
CA ASN A 42 11.90 4.23 -11.35
C ASN A 42 11.03 4.63 -12.56
N ASN A 43 11.64 4.75 -13.73
CA ASN A 43 10.98 5.16 -14.98
C ASN A 43 9.88 4.19 -15.48
N ASN A 44 9.84 2.95 -14.98
CA ASN A 44 8.82 1.96 -15.32
C ASN A 44 7.62 2.00 -14.37
N ILE A 45 7.62 2.89 -13.38
CA ILE A 45 6.57 2.99 -12.38
C ILE A 45 5.89 4.36 -12.48
N THR A 46 4.57 4.34 -12.57
CA THR A 46 3.77 5.55 -12.49
C THR A 46 3.04 5.59 -11.15
N VAL A 47 3.45 6.50 -10.26
CA VAL A 47 2.79 6.72 -8.96
C VAL A 47 1.51 7.53 -9.18
N LEU A 48 0.37 6.98 -8.76
CA LEU A 48 -0.95 7.59 -8.88
C LEU A 48 -1.37 8.33 -7.61
N SER A 49 -0.75 8.01 -6.48
CA SER A 49 -0.97 8.72 -5.22
C SER A 49 -0.41 10.14 -5.24
N MET A 50 -0.98 11.03 -4.43
CA MET A 50 -0.51 12.42 -4.34
C MET A 50 0.92 12.46 -3.80
N LYS A 51 1.80 13.14 -4.54
CA LYS A 51 3.23 13.27 -4.19
C LYS A 51 3.51 14.44 -3.24
N THR A 52 2.53 15.29 -3.01
CA THR A 52 2.67 16.41 -2.08
C THR A 52 2.80 15.90 -0.64
N PRO A 53 3.87 16.27 0.09
CA PRO A 53 4.06 15.85 1.47
C PRO A 53 2.83 16.13 2.35
N GLY A 54 2.45 15.14 3.16
CA GLY A 54 1.29 15.23 4.05
C GLY A 54 -0.08 15.01 3.39
N MET A 55 -0.14 14.86 2.07
CA MET A 55 -1.40 14.62 1.35
C MET A 55 -1.71 13.13 1.15
N CYS A 56 -0.74 12.25 1.37
CA CYS A 56 -0.89 10.80 1.33
C CYS A 56 -0.43 10.20 2.65
N TYR A 57 -1.22 9.32 3.23
CA TYR A 57 -0.94 8.73 4.54
C TYR A 57 -1.17 7.22 4.51
N GLY A 58 -0.07 6.48 4.55
CA GLY A 58 -0.07 5.02 4.69
C GLY A 58 -0.60 4.22 3.50
N ILE A 59 -1.08 4.88 2.42
CA ILE A 59 -1.60 4.20 1.24
C ILE A 59 -0.97 4.79 0.00
N VAL A 60 -0.27 3.95 -0.78
CA VAL A 60 0.35 4.34 -2.04
C VAL A 60 -0.15 3.43 -3.15
N SER A 61 -0.65 4.04 -4.23
CA SER A 61 -1.12 3.33 -5.43
C SER A 61 -0.25 3.71 -6.62
N PHE A 62 0.12 2.70 -7.40
CA PHE A 62 0.96 2.85 -8.60
C PHE A 62 0.66 1.77 -9.64
N ILE A 63 1.17 1.96 -10.82
CA ILE A 63 1.21 0.95 -11.90
C ILE A 63 2.67 0.66 -12.27
N VAL A 64 2.94 -0.56 -12.72
CA VAL A 64 4.21 -0.96 -13.34
C VAL A 64 3.94 -1.12 -14.84
N GLU A 65 4.65 -0.35 -15.67
CA GLU A 65 4.42 -0.37 -17.11
C GLU A 65 4.73 -1.75 -17.70
N ARG A 66 3.88 -2.20 -18.62
CA ARG A 66 3.96 -3.49 -19.33
C ARG A 66 3.60 -4.72 -18.50
N TYR A 67 3.24 -4.56 -17.22
CA TYR A 67 2.81 -5.67 -16.37
C TYR A 67 1.33 -5.52 -15.98
N ASP A 68 0.63 -6.66 -15.86
CA ASP A 68 -0.67 -6.69 -15.19
C ASP A 68 -0.45 -6.58 -13.68
N ALA A 69 -1.29 -5.82 -13.00
CA ALA A 69 -1.17 -5.59 -11.57
C ALA A 69 -1.21 -6.89 -10.75
N ASN A 70 -2.00 -7.89 -11.18
CA ASN A 70 -2.08 -9.18 -10.49
C ASN A 70 -0.80 -10.00 -10.68
N ASP A 71 -0.16 -9.93 -11.86
CA ASP A 71 1.10 -10.62 -12.11
C ASP A 71 2.20 -10.05 -11.20
N VAL A 72 2.29 -8.72 -11.09
CA VAL A 72 3.23 -8.07 -10.17
C VAL A 72 2.97 -8.48 -8.72
N GLY A 73 1.68 -8.48 -8.30
CA GLY A 73 1.31 -8.91 -6.96
C GLY A 73 1.70 -10.36 -6.67
N SER A 74 1.50 -11.26 -7.63
CA SER A 74 1.89 -12.67 -7.50
C SER A 74 3.41 -12.85 -7.39
N ILE A 75 4.19 -12.12 -8.21
CA ILE A 75 5.66 -12.18 -8.15
C ILE A 75 6.17 -11.67 -6.80
N LEU A 76 5.60 -10.56 -6.29
CA LEU A 76 5.99 -10.01 -4.99
C LEU A 76 5.68 -10.97 -3.84
N ASP A 77 4.53 -11.66 -3.88
CA ASP A 77 4.13 -12.62 -2.86
C ASP A 77 4.99 -13.89 -2.94
N ASP A 78 5.12 -14.49 -4.13
CA ASP A 78 5.77 -15.78 -4.33
C ASP A 78 7.30 -15.72 -4.18
N GLU A 79 7.95 -14.63 -4.62
CA GLU A 79 9.42 -14.55 -4.67
C GLU A 79 10.03 -13.69 -3.54
N PHE A 80 9.24 -12.78 -2.96
CA PHE A 80 9.74 -11.80 -1.99
C PHE A 80 8.99 -11.80 -0.66
N ASP A 81 7.97 -12.64 -0.48
CA ASP A 81 7.09 -12.68 0.71
C ASP A 81 6.43 -11.30 1.00
N ILE A 82 6.12 -10.53 -0.06
CA ILE A 82 5.54 -9.20 0.05
C ILE A 82 4.09 -9.19 -0.44
N ALA A 83 3.15 -9.10 0.49
CA ALA A 83 1.73 -9.01 0.18
C ALA A 83 1.32 -7.57 -0.14
N VAL A 84 0.80 -7.36 -1.36
CA VAL A 84 0.19 -6.10 -1.81
C VAL A 84 -1.24 -6.35 -2.27
N ARG A 85 -2.01 -5.29 -2.44
CA ARG A 85 -3.33 -5.43 -3.05
C ARG A 85 -3.31 -4.96 -4.50
N THR A 86 -3.92 -5.74 -5.40
CA THR A 86 -3.94 -5.48 -6.84
C THR A 86 -5.37 -5.35 -7.38
N GLY A 87 -5.50 -4.77 -8.57
CA GLY A 87 -6.76 -4.69 -9.31
C GLY A 87 -7.56 -3.41 -9.08
N TYR A 88 -8.87 -3.50 -9.11
CA TYR A 88 -9.79 -2.33 -9.11
C TYR A 88 -10.23 -1.86 -7.73
N HIS A 89 -9.80 -2.49 -6.65
CA HIS A 89 -10.04 -2.06 -5.26
C HIS A 89 -11.51 -1.76 -4.91
N CYS A 90 -12.46 -2.48 -5.52
CA CYS A 90 -13.91 -2.25 -5.40
C CYS A 90 -14.39 -0.88 -5.92
N ALA A 91 -13.59 -0.21 -6.76
CA ALA A 91 -13.88 1.10 -7.32
C ALA A 91 -13.67 1.16 -8.85
N PRO A 92 -14.39 0.34 -9.65
CA PRO A 92 -14.09 0.13 -11.07
C PRO A 92 -14.14 1.41 -11.92
N TYR A 93 -14.96 2.39 -11.55
CA TYR A 93 -15.14 3.61 -12.33
C TYR A 93 -13.95 4.58 -12.27
N ILE A 94 -13.18 4.59 -11.17
CA ILE A 94 -11.98 5.44 -11.09
C ILE A 94 -10.93 5.00 -12.10
N HIS A 95 -10.87 3.70 -12.40
CA HIS A 95 -9.94 3.11 -13.35
C HIS A 95 -10.26 3.44 -14.82
N ASP A 96 -11.50 3.86 -15.14
CA ASP A 96 -11.83 4.47 -16.43
C ASP A 96 -11.19 5.86 -16.57
N TYR A 97 -11.19 6.63 -15.48
CA TYR A 97 -10.58 7.96 -15.45
C TYR A 97 -9.04 7.92 -15.46
N LEU A 98 -8.46 6.96 -14.72
CA LEU A 98 -7.01 6.78 -14.62
C LEU A 98 -6.41 6.12 -15.87
N ASN A 99 -7.23 5.52 -16.75
CA ASN A 99 -6.81 4.77 -17.92
C ASN A 99 -5.84 3.61 -17.61
N ASP A 100 -5.94 3.01 -16.43
CA ASP A 100 -5.06 1.97 -15.94
C ASP A 100 -5.62 0.55 -16.10
N LYS A 101 -6.81 0.41 -16.74
CA LYS A 101 -7.44 -0.89 -17.00
C LYS A 101 -6.58 -1.80 -17.89
N VAL A 102 -5.75 -1.22 -18.75
CA VAL A 102 -4.81 -1.98 -19.60
C VAL A 102 -3.75 -2.72 -18.76
N TYR A 103 -3.52 -2.28 -17.52
CA TYR A 103 -2.62 -2.89 -16.53
C TYR A 103 -3.37 -3.75 -15.50
N GLY A 104 -4.65 -4.08 -15.74
CA GLY A 104 -5.46 -4.82 -14.76
C GLY A 104 -5.88 -4.01 -13.54
N GLY A 105 -5.70 -2.68 -13.54
CA GLY A 105 -5.90 -1.78 -12.42
C GLY A 105 -4.58 -1.32 -11.78
N THR A 106 -4.58 -1.11 -10.47
CA THR A 106 -3.41 -0.62 -9.75
C THR A 106 -2.87 -1.63 -8.74
N ILE A 107 -1.60 -1.42 -8.37
CA ILE A 107 -0.99 -2.03 -7.20
C ILE A 107 -1.12 -1.03 -6.05
N ARG A 108 -1.55 -1.51 -4.88
CA ARG A 108 -1.74 -0.68 -3.69
C ARG A 108 -0.98 -1.24 -2.51
N VAL A 109 -0.09 -0.42 -1.98
CA VAL A 109 0.67 -0.69 -0.76
C VAL A 109 -0.01 -0.02 0.43
N GLY A 110 -0.12 -0.73 1.55
CA GLY A 110 -0.59 -0.21 2.82
C GLY A 110 0.54 -0.22 3.85
N ILE A 111 0.91 0.96 4.35
CA ILE A 111 1.96 1.13 5.36
C ILE A 111 1.31 1.33 6.72
N GLY A 112 1.66 0.47 7.67
CA GLY A 112 1.17 0.51 9.04
C GLY A 112 2.25 0.84 10.07
N PRO A 113 1.88 0.85 11.37
CA PRO A 113 2.79 1.21 12.46
C PRO A 113 3.97 0.25 12.64
N PHE A 114 3.85 -0.97 12.14
CA PHE A 114 4.86 -2.01 12.30
C PHE A 114 5.87 -2.05 11.15
N ASN A 115 5.55 -1.42 10.01
CA ASN A 115 6.47 -1.38 8.88
C ASN A 115 7.71 -0.55 9.17
N THR A 116 8.78 -0.84 8.42
CA THR A 116 10.11 -0.24 8.52
C THR A 116 10.58 0.27 7.16
N GLU A 117 11.67 1.03 7.12
CA GLU A 117 12.31 1.42 5.85
C GLU A 117 12.81 0.19 5.08
N GLN A 118 13.25 -0.86 5.80
CA GLN A 118 13.69 -2.11 5.18
C GLN A 118 12.57 -2.79 4.36
N ASP A 119 11.33 -2.81 4.89
CA ASP A 119 10.18 -3.39 4.15
C ASP A 119 9.94 -2.63 2.84
N ILE A 120 10.19 -1.32 2.83
CA ILE A 120 10.07 -0.48 1.63
C ILE A 120 11.22 -0.78 0.66
N ASP A 121 12.45 -0.89 1.15
CA ASP A 121 13.61 -1.21 0.33
C ASP A 121 13.48 -2.60 -0.30
N ASP A 122 12.95 -3.58 0.44
CA ASP A 122 12.69 -4.93 -0.08
C ASP A 122 11.60 -4.92 -1.17
N LEU A 123 10.53 -4.15 -0.98
CA LEU A 123 9.50 -3.94 -2.01
C LEU A 123 10.10 -3.31 -3.28
N VAL A 124 10.88 -2.24 -3.14
CA VAL A 124 11.50 -1.55 -4.28
C VAL A 124 12.45 -2.49 -5.01
N LYS A 125 13.26 -3.26 -4.28
CA LYS A 125 14.14 -4.28 -4.86
C LYS A 125 13.36 -5.35 -5.62
N GLY A 126 12.23 -5.83 -5.12
CA GLY A 126 11.35 -6.75 -5.83
C GLY A 126 10.82 -6.15 -7.14
N LEU A 127 10.41 -4.88 -7.11
CA LEU A 127 9.94 -4.16 -8.29
C LEU A 127 11.05 -3.89 -9.34
N GLU A 128 12.31 -3.75 -8.92
CA GLU A 128 13.46 -3.58 -9.82
C GLU A 128 13.81 -4.85 -10.61
N THR A 129 13.28 -6.00 -10.23
CA THR A 129 13.50 -7.26 -10.95
C THR A 129 12.55 -7.44 -12.15
N LEU A 130 11.53 -6.58 -12.26
CA LEU A 130 10.53 -6.56 -13.32
C LEU A 130 11.02 -5.72 -14.50
#